data_a65a3fca64119241a12148f4b29efee3
#
_entry.id   a65a3fca64119241a12148f4b29efee3
#
_cell.length_a   1.000
_cell.length_b   1.000
_cell.length_c   1.000
_cell.angle_alpha   90.00
_cell.angle_beta   90.00
_cell.angle_gamma   90.00
#
_symmetry.space_group_name_H-M   'P 1'
#
loop_
_entity.id
_entity.type
_entity.pdbx_description
1 polymer ?
#
loop_
_entity_poly.entity_id
_entity_poly.type
_entity_poly.pdbx_seq_one_letter_code
_entity_poly.pdbx_strand_id
1 'polypeptide(L)'
;MADNNQDINQLLKVRREKLAELQEQGNDPFTITKYDVTAHTQQIKDNYEQLEGKDVSIAGRMMSKRVMGKASFCNIQDRDGNIQCYVARDSIGEDAYKAFKKMDIGDIVGIKGTPFTTKTGEKSVHVAEITLLSKSLQILPEKFHGLTNTDIRYRQRYVDLIMNPEVKDTFIKRSKIIKEIRNFLDGRDFMEVETPMLVSNAGGAAARPFETHYNALDEDVKLRISLELYLKRLIVGGLERVYEIGRVFRNEGVDTRHNPEFTLMELYQAYTDYEGMMELTESMFRYLAEKVCGSTLISYNGTPIDLGKPFARLTMIDAIKQYAGIDFDQVKTDEEAKALADQHKIEYEARHKRGDIINMFFEEYCEDKLIQPTFIMDHPIEISPLTKKKPSDPNKVERFELYINTWEMCNAYSELNDPIDQRERFKAQDAAADAGDEEANHTDEDFLNALEVGMPPTGGIGYGIDRLVMLLTDSAAIRDVLLFPTMKSLDSDKKATKPVEEAPKAEEKVDFSNVKIEPIFKEMVDFETFAK
;
A
#
# COMPACT_ATOMS: atom_id res chain seq x y z
N MET A 1 -37.21 -1.23 2.14
CA MET A 1 -36.06 -0.71 1.35
C MET A 1 -36.47 0.42 0.39
N ALA A 2 -37.64 0.42 -0.22
CA ALA A 2 -38.09 1.50 -1.13
C ALA A 2 -38.32 2.85 -0.40
N ASP A 3 -38.93 2.86 0.77
CA ASP A 3 -39.21 4.09 1.54
C ASP A 3 -37.92 4.79 1.99
N ASN A 4 -36.90 4.04 2.39
CA ASN A 4 -35.63 4.61 2.84
C ASN A 4 -34.85 5.33 1.71
N ASN A 5 -34.97 4.83 0.47
CA ASN A 5 -34.34 5.47 -0.71
C ASN A 5 -35.05 6.77 -1.13
N GLN A 6 -36.37 6.86 -0.95
CA GLN A 6 -37.13 8.11 -1.23
C GLN A 6 -36.77 9.19 -0.22
N ASP A 7 -36.64 8.86 1.05
CA ASP A 7 -36.24 9.79 2.11
C ASP A 7 -34.81 10.31 1.92
N ILE A 8 -33.86 9.45 1.53
CA ILE A 8 -32.47 9.84 1.22
C ILE A 8 -32.44 10.81 0.03
N ASN A 9 -33.14 10.51 -1.05
CA ASN A 9 -33.21 11.38 -2.23
C ASN A 9 -33.81 12.75 -1.90
N GLN A 10 -34.81 12.80 -1.03
CA GLN A 10 -35.39 14.06 -0.55
C GLN A 10 -34.38 14.88 0.26
N LEU A 11 -33.63 14.26 1.17
CA LEU A 11 -32.57 14.94 1.94
C LEU A 11 -31.45 15.47 1.06
N LEU A 12 -31.02 14.71 0.06
CA LEU A 12 -30.01 15.14 -0.94
C LEU A 12 -30.50 16.35 -1.75
N LYS A 13 -31.79 16.36 -2.10
CA LYS A 13 -32.43 17.49 -2.80
C LYS A 13 -32.44 18.74 -1.92
N VAL A 14 -32.86 18.64 -0.65
CA VAL A 14 -32.87 19.74 0.30
C VAL A 14 -31.47 20.36 0.49
N ARG A 15 -30.42 19.55 0.53
CA ARG A 15 -29.03 20.07 0.65
C ARG A 15 -28.61 20.88 -0.59
N ARG A 16 -29.04 20.49 -1.80
CA ARG A 16 -28.79 21.22 -3.04
C ARG A 16 -29.59 22.53 -3.09
N GLU A 17 -30.85 22.51 -2.64
CA GLU A 17 -31.68 23.70 -2.53
C GLU A 17 -31.07 24.72 -1.55
N LYS A 18 -30.57 24.28 -0.40
CA LYS A 18 -29.84 25.15 0.54
C LYS A 18 -28.58 25.77 -0.07
N LEU A 19 -27.84 25.02 -0.89
CA LEU A 19 -26.68 25.55 -1.59
C LEU A 19 -27.10 26.61 -2.59
N ALA A 20 -28.14 26.35 -3.41
CA ALA A 20 -28.65 27.32 -4.37
C ALA A 20 -29.11 28.61 -3.68
N GLU A 21 -29.84 28.51 -2.55
CA GLU A 21 -30.22 29.67 -1.73
C GLU A 21 -29.01 30.50 -1.28
N LEU A 22 -27.92 29.84 -0.83
CA LEU A 22 -26.68 30.51 -0.45
C LEU A 22 -26.01 31.23 -1.63
N GLN A 23 -25.99 30.59 -2.80
CA GLN A 23 -25.42 31.16 -4.03
C GLN A 23 -26.20 32.38 -4.51
N GLU A 24 -27.53 32.31 -4.51
CA GLU A 24 -28.42 33.43 -4.86
C GLU A 24 -28.25 34.63 -3.93
N GLN A 25 -27.93 34.37 -2.64
CA GLN A 25 -27.67 35.41 -1.63
C GLN A 25 -26.22 35.96 -1.71
N GLY A 26 -25.39 35.50 -2.62
CA GLY A 26 -23.98 35.88 -2.73
C GLY A 26 -23.07 35.29 -1.64
N ASN A 27 -23.54 34.27 -0.92
CA ASN A 27 -22.83 33.59 0.18
C ASN A 27 -22.36 32.18 -0.25
N ASP A 28 -21.91 32.02 -1.50
CA ASP A 28 -21.43 30.76 -2.02
C ASP A 28 -20.17 30.28 -1.27
N PRO A 29 -20.24 29.17 -0.48
CA PRO A 29 -19.08 28.68 0.26
C PRO A 29 -17.94 28.22 -0.64
N PHE A 30 -18.22 27.85 -1.88
CA PHE A 30 -17.21 27.34 -2.82
C PHE A 30 -16.35 28.46 -3.44
N THR A 31 -16.67 29.72 -3.21
CA THR A 31 -15.82 30.86 -3.59
C THR A 31 -14.71 31.15 -2.58
N ILE A 32 -14.76 30.54 -1.38
CA ILE A 32 -13.75 30.72 -0.35
C ILE A 32 -12.54 29.85 -0.67
N THR A 33 -11.42 30.50 -0.99
CA THR A 33 -10.18 29.81 -1.41
C THR A 33 -9.17 29.60 -0.27
N LYS A 34 -9.32 30.32 0.86
CA LYS A 34 -8.40 30.27 2.00
C LYS A 34 -9.15 30.51 3.30
N TYR A 35 -8.72 29.81 4.36
CA TYR A 35 -9.12 30.07 5.73
C TYR A 35 -7.91 29.89 6.66
N ASP A 36 -7.66 30.88 7.52
CA ASP A 36 -6.47 30.86 8.38
C ASP A 36 -6.78 30.05 9.65
N VAL A 37 -6.09 28.93 9.81
CA VAL A 37 -6.17 28.04 10.97
C VAL A 37 -4.98 28.32 11.89
N THR A 38 -5.23 28.67 13.16
CA THR A 38 -4.18 28.95 14.14
C THR A 38 -3.97 27.81 15.14
N ALA A 39 -4.93 26.91 15.28
CA ALA A 39 -4.86 25.76 16.18
C ALA A 39 -5.68 24.58 15.66
N HIS A 40 -5.30 23.39 16.07
CA HIS A 40 -6.04 22.15 15.83
C HIS A 40 -6.72 21.64 17.07
N THR A 41 -7.76 20.80 16.89
CA THR A 41 -8.66 20.36 17.97
C THR A 41 -7.93 19.67 19.11
N GLN A 42 -7.00 18.75 18.83
CA GLN A 42 -6.22 18.07 19.86
C GLN A 42 -5.18 18.99 20.50
N GLN A 43 -4.55 19.85 19.72
CA GLN A 43 -3.61 20.86 20.22
C GLN A 43 -4.27 21.77 21.27
N ILE A 44 -5.52 22.16 21.06
CA ILE A 44 -6.28 22.96 22.05
C ILE A 44 -6.49 22.16 23.33
N LYS A 45 -6.81 20.88 23.24
CA LYS A 45 -7.00 20.01 24.41
C LYS A 45 -5.72 19.79 25.21
N ASP A 46 -4.60 19.56 24.51
CA ASP A 46 -3.31 19.26 25.09
C ASP A 46 -2.67 20.50 25.73
N ASN A 47 -2.83 21.66 25.11
CA ASN A 47 -2.27 22.94 25.57
C ASN A 47 -3.34 23.86 26.18
N TYR A 48 -4.38 23.29 26.77
CA TYR A 48 -5.55 24.02 27.20
C TYR A 48 -5.22 25.19 28.16
N GLU A 49 -4.40 24.96 29.17
CA GLU A 49 -3.99 25.99 30.15
C GLU A 49 -3.34 27.22 29.51
N GLN A 50 -2.66 27.03 28.37
CA GLN A 50 -2.01 28.11 27.63
C GLN A 50 -2.96 28.84 26.68
N LEU A 51 -4.03 28.15 26.22
CA LEU A 51 -4.96 28.64 25.19
C LEU A 51 -6.30 29.08 25.76
N GLU A 52 -6.63 28.77 27.03
CA GLU A 52 -7.88 29.17 27.64
C GLU A 52 -8.06 30.70 27.58
N GLY A 53 -9.23 31.12 27.09
CA GLY A 53 -9.57 32.53 26.92
C GLY A 53 -8.82 33.29 25.83
N LYS A 54 -7.90 32.64 25.07
CA LYS A 54 -7.23 33.27 23.93
C LYS A 54 -7.96 32.97 22.63
N ASP A 55 -7.85 33.91 21.67
CA ASP A 55 -8.46 33.73 20.37
C ASP A 55 -7.78 32.61 19.58
N VAL A 56 -8.58 31.68 19.09
CA VAL A 56 -8.16 30.59 18.20
C VAL A 56 -9.05 30.57 16.96
N SER A 57 -8.47 30.13 15.85
CA SER A 57 -9.17 29.84 14.61
C SER A 57 -8.97 28.38 14.26
N ILE A 58 -10.05 27.63 14.15
CA ILE A 58 -10.06 26.20 13.77
C ILE A 58 -10.92 25.98 12.53
N ALA A 59 -10.63 24.94 11.76
CA ALA A 59 -11.48 24.51 10.66
C ALA A 59 -11.61 22.99 10.66
N GLY A 60 -12.81 22.51 10.28
CA GLY A 60 -13.05 21.08 10.24
C GLY A 60 -14.48 20.73 9.83
N ARG A 61 -14.75 19.44 9.86
CA ARG A 61 -16.06 18.89 9.52
C ARG A 61 -16.99 18.87 10.73
N MET A 62 -18.21 19.38 10.53
CA MET A 62 -19.28 19.31 11.55
C MET A 62 -19.81 17.86 11.65
N MET A 63 -19.49 17.17 12.72
CA MET A 63 -19.87 15.76 12.93
C MET A 63 -21.16 15.59 13.74
N SER A 64 -21.55 16.60 14.49
CA SER A 64 -22.83 16.62 15.20
C SER A 64 -23.28 18.06 15.42
N LYS A 65 -24.59 18.24 15.57
CA LYS A 65 -25.21 19.54 15.89
C LYS A 65 -26.42 19.33 16.79
N ARG A 66 -26.48 20.06 17.88
CA ARG A 66 -27.59 20.05 18.82
C ARG A 66 -28.06 21.47 19.09
N VAL A 67 -29.25 21.80 18.59
CA VAL A 67 -29.86 23.13 18.71
C VAL A 67 -30.77 23.16 19.98
N MET A 68 -30.54 24.12 20.89
CA MET A 68 -31.28 24.28 22.14
C MET A 68 -31.68 25.76 22.30
N GLY A 69 -32.69 26.18 21.55
CA GLY A 69 -33.23 27.57 21.63
C GLY A 69 -32.22 28.63 21.19
N LYS A 70 -31.70 29.45 22.14
CA LYS A 70 -30.74 30.53 21.89
C LYS A 70 -29.26 30.07 21.89
N ALA A 71 -29.00 28.86 22.29
CA ALA A 71 -27.68 28.28 22.36
C ALA A 71 -27.68 26.91 21.66
N SER A 72 -26.53 26.51 21.16
CA SER A 72 -26.33 25.24 20.45
C SER A 72 -24.94 24.68 20.72
N PHE A 73 -24.78 23.39 20.50
CA PHE A 73 -23.49 22.75 20.48
C PHE A 73 -23.29 22.05 19.11
N CYS A 74 -22.08 22.09 18.60
CA CYS A 74 -21.68 21.24 17.49
C CYS A 74 -20.30 20.63 17.80
N ASN A 75 -19.99 19.49 17.15
CA ASN A 75 -18.69 18.87 17.25
C ASN A 75 -17.98 19.04 15.90
N ILE A 76 -16.76 19.55 15.94
CA ILE A 76 -15.91 19.75 14.77
C ILE A 76 -14.77 18.75 14.81
N GLN A 77 -14.62 18.02 13.73
CA GLN A 77 -13.52 17.07 13.50
C GLN A 77 -12.53 17.64 12.49
N ASP A 78 -11.26 17.67 12.87
CA ASP A 78 -10.16 18.03 11.99
C ASP A 78 -9.16 16.88 11.79
N ARG A 79 -7.95 17.18 11.39
CA ARG A 79 -6.91 16.17 11.15
C ARG A 79 -6.46 15.47 12.44
N ASP A 80 -6.52 16.14 13.59
CA ASP A 80 -5.93 15.67 14.85
C ASP A 80 -6.96 15.09 15.83
N GLY A 81 -8.26 15.38 15.59
CA GLY A 81 -9.30 14.88 16.49
C GLY A 81 -10.62 15.62 16.34
N ASN A 82 -11.32 15.82 17.46
CA ASN A 82 -12.57 16.56 17.49
C ASN A 82 -12.65 17.46 18.73
N ILE A 83 -13.43 18.55 18.63
CA ILE A 83 -13.69 19.45 19.74
C ILE A 83 -15.14 19.91 19.74
N GLN A 84 -15.72 20.06 20.91
CA GLN A 84 -17.04 20.66 21.07
C GLN A 84 -16.96 22.18 20.89
N CYS A 85 -17.91 22.74 20.16
CA CYS A 85 -18.07 24.17 19.97
C CYS A 85 -19.42 24.64 20.52
N TYR A 86 -19.41 25.64 21.39
CA TYR A 86 -20.60 26.29 21.93
C TYR A 86 -20.96 27.52 21.10
N VAL A 87 -22.11 27.47 20.46
CA VAL A 87 -22.61 28.50 19.54
C VAL A 87 -23.81 29.20 20.19
N ALA A 88 -23.64 30.42 20.69
CA ALA A 88 -24.68 31.19 21.30
C ALA A 88 -25.12 32.32 20.34
N ARG A 89 -26.45 32.50 20.21
CA ARG A 89 -27.06 33.59 19.40
C ARG A 89 -26.54 34.96 19.81
N ASP A 90 -26.40 35.15 21.10
CA ASP A 90 -26.01 36.46 21.66
C ASP A 90 -24.51 36.75 21.42
N SER A 91 -23.70 35.71 21.11
CA SER A 91 -22.27 35.84 20.78
C SER A 91 -22.02 36.08 19.30
N ILE A 92 -22.69 35.33 18.39
CA ILE A 92 -22.45 35.39 16.95
C ILE A 92 -23.45 36.28 16.19
N GLY A 93 -24.50 36.76 16.87
CA GLY A 93 -25.59 37.52 16.27
C GLY A 93 -26.73 36.66 15.73
N GLU A 94 -27.90 37.30 15.54
CA GLU A 94 -29.14 36.58 15.19
C GLU A 94 -29.07 35.96 13.78
N ASP A 95 -28.54 36.68 12.81
CA ASP A 95 -28.50 36.23 11.40
C ASP A 95 -27.46 35.11 11.20
N ALA A 96 -26.27 35.23 11.79
CA ALA A 96 -25.27 34.16 11.77
C ALA A 96 -25.78 32.91 12.51
N TYR A 97 -26.55 33.08 13.59
CA TYR A 97 -27.17 31.97 14.30
C TYR A 97 -28.26 31.27 13.47
N LYS A 98 -29.08 32.04 12.71
CA LYS A 98 -30.04 31.49 11.75
C LYS A 98 -29.34 30.69 10.65
N ALA A 99 -28.24 31.24 10.08
CA ALA A 99 -27.42 30.56 9.09
C ALA A 99 -26.81 29.25 9.65
N PHE A 100 -26.24 29.29 10.85
CA PHE A 100 -25.73 28.09 11.53
C PHE A 100 -26.82 27.00 11.68
N LYS A 101 -28.06 27.38 12.05
CA LYS A 101 -29.13 26.38 12.15
C LYS A 101 -29.47 25.69 10.84
N LYS A 102 -29.26 26.36 9.68
CA LYS A 102 -29.45 25.78 8.35
C LYS A 102 -28.29 24.89 7.88
N MET A 103 -27.09 25.00 8.47
CA MET A 103 -25.95 24.13 8.16
C MET A 103 -26.30 22.68 8.46
N ASP A 104 -25.66 21.75 7.75
CA ASP A 104 -25.90 20.32 7.88
C ASP A 104 -24.69 19.58 8.48
N ILE A 105 -24.94 18.41 9.08
CA ILE A 105 -23.88 17.47 9.47
C ILE A 105 -23.13 17.07 8.21
N GLY A 106 -21.80 17.11 8.28
CA GLY A 106 -20.91 16.89 7.13
C GLY A 106 -20.35 18.18 6.52
N ASP A 107 -20.96 19.35 6.77
CA ASP A 107 -20.43 20.63 6.28
C ASP A 107 -19.02 20.90 6.85
N ILE A 108 -18.16 21.52 6.05
CA ILE A 108 -16.85 22.00 6.49
C ILE A 108 -17.04 23.46 6.95
N VAL A 109 -16.63 23.75 8.16
CA VAL A 109 -16.78 25.08 8.75
C VAL A 109 -15.47 25.59 9.32
N GLY A 110 -15.29 26.89 9.26
CA GLY A 110 -14.28 27.65 9.99
C GLY A 110 -14.91 28.29 11.23
N ILE A 111 -14.21 28.26 12.35
CA ILE A 111 -14.67 28.80 13.63
C ILE A 111 -13.56 29.64 14.24
N LYS A 112 -13.89 30.90 14.57
CA LYS A 112 -13.08 31.73 15.46
C LYS A 112 -13.76 31.81 16.82
N GLY A 113 -12.99 31.74 17.87
CA GLY A 113 -13.51 31.77 19.23
C GLY A 113 -12.44 31.54 20.28
N THR A 114 -12.86 31.29 21.51
CA THR A 114 -11.97 31.14 22.66
C THR A 114 -12.18 29.79 23.33
N PRO A 115 -11.12 29.02 23.62
CA PRO A 115 -11.21 27.80 24.42
C PRO A 115 -11.71 28.12 25.83
N PHE A 116 -12.63 27.27 26.33
CA PHE A 116 -13.19 27.35 27.67
C PHE A 116 -13.61 25.97 28.16
N THR A 117 -13.76 25.80 29.45
CA THR A 117 -14.33 24.58 30.05
C THR A 117 -15.80 24.75 30.35
N THR A 118 -16.63 23.83 29.89
CA THR A 118 -18.06 23.81 30.20
C THR A 118 -18.31 23.48 31.68
N LYS A 119 -19.54 23.71 32.18
CA LYS A 119 -19.93 23.35 33.55
C LYS A 119 -19.78 21.85 33.85
N THR A 120 -19.77 21.01 32.83
CA THR A 120 -19.59 19.56 32.95
C THR A 120 -18.13 19.12 32.79
N GLY A 121 -17.17 20.05 32.67
CA GLY A 121 -15.76 19.76 32.55
C GLY A 121 -15.26 19.51 31.12
N GLU A 122 -16.09 19.66 30.07
CA GLU A 122 -15.70 19.46 28.69
C GLU A 122 -14.93 20.65 28.13
N LYS A 123 -13.71 20.45 27.66
CA LYS A 123 -12.91 21.46 26.94
C LYS A 123 -13.55 21.76 25.59
N SER A 124 -13.96 23.01 25.39
CA SER A 124 -14.78 23.44 24.26
C SER A 124 -14.30 24.78 23.71
N VAL A 125 -14.77 25.17 22.53
CA VAL A 125 -14.56 26.50 21.96
C VAL A 125 -15.84 27.30 22.04
N HIS A 126 -15.81 28.48 22.70
CA HIS A 126 -16.88 29.46 22.66
C HIS A 126 -16.78 30.23 21.34
N VAL A 127 -17.77 30.06 20.47
CA VAL A 127 -17.76 30.58 19.11
C VAL A 127 -18.08 32.06 19.07
N ALA A 128 -17.19 32.85 18.47
CA ALA A 128 -17.39 34.27 18.15
C ALA A 128 -17.81 34.48 16.70
N GLU A 129 -17.28 33.64 15.80
CA GLU A 129 -17.58 33.67 14.35
C GLU A 129 -17.61 32.22 13.79
N ILE A 130 -18.57 31.95 12.91
CA ILE A 130 -18.66 30.69 12.18
C ILE A 130 -18.88 30.96 10.69
N THR A 131 -18.06 30.34 9.86
CA THR A 131 -18.08 30.48 8.40
C THR A 131 -18.29 29.11 7.77
N LEU A 132 -19.24 28.98 6.84
CA LEU A 132 -19.38 27.77 6.02
C LEU A 132 -18.30 27.81 4.92
N LEU A 133 -17.34 26.88 4.96
CA LEU A 133 -16.22 26.80 4.01
C LEU A 133 -16.52 25.86 2.85
N SER A 134 -17.34 24.83 3.07
CA SER A 134 -17.75 23.88 2.02
C SER A 134 -19.04 23.19 2.43
N LYS A 135 -20.00 23.12 1.50
CA LYS A 135 -21.29 22.46 1.70
C LYS A 135 -21.20 20.97 1.40
N SER A 136 -21.53 20.14 2.38
CA SER A 136 -21.68 18.70 2.17
C SER A 136 -23.00 18.40 1.48
N LEU A 137 -22.94 17.88 0.26
CA LEU A 137 -24.12 17.50 -0.53
C LEU A 137 -24.53 16.03 -0.34
N GLN A 138 -23.67 15.23 0.29
CA GLN A 138 -23.95 13.84 0.65
C GLN A 138 -24.23 13.72 2.16
N ILE A 139 -24.95 12.67 2.53
CA ILE A 139 -25.26 12.34 3.91
C ILE A 139 -24.19 11.39 4.43
N LEU A 140 -23.58 11.72 5.54
CA LEU A 140 -22.67 10.78 6.22
C LEU A 140 -23.48 9.62 6.85
N PRO A 141 -22.94 8.41 6.91
CA PRO A 141 -23.52 7.29 7.63
C PRO A 141 -23.83 7.67 9.09
N GLU A 142 -24.82 7.00 9.69
CA GLU A 142 -25.15 7.26 11.10
C GLU A 142 -23.99 6.88 12.03
N LYS A 143 -23.66 7.78 12.95
CA LYS A 143 -22.51 7.67 13.86
C LYS A 143 -22.52 6.41 14.75
N PHE A 144 -23.71 5.91 15.09
CA PHE A 144 -23.85 4.78 16.01
C PHE A 144 -23.57 3.41 15.40
N HIS A 145 -23.65 3.29 14.09
CA HIS A 145 -23.37 2.04 13.38
C HIS A 145 -22.09 2.10 12.56
N GLY A 146 -21.49 3.28 12.41
CA GLY A 146 -20.32 3.51 11.58
C GLY A 146 -20.52 3.03 10.14
N LEU A 147 -19.45 3.01 9.37
CA LEU A 147 -19.44 2.34 8.08
C LEU A 147 -18.93 0.90 8.30
N THR A 148 -19.87 -0.01 8.62
CA THR A 148 -19.53 -1.41 8.98
C THR A 148 -19.33 -2.31 7.77
N ASN A 149 -19.93 -1.98 6.63
CA ASN A 149 -19.77 -2.76 5.40
C ASN A 149 -18.36 -2.58 4.82
N THR A 150 -17.57 -3.64 4.88
CA THR A 150 -16.16 -3.64 4.49
C THR A 150 -15.96 -3.27 3.00
N ASP A 151 -16.82 -3.73 2.11
CA ASP A 151 -16.74 -3.41 0.68
C ASP A 151 -16.95 -1.90 0.43
N ILE A 152 -17.94 -1.31 1.10
CA ILE A 152 -18.19 0.14 1.01
C ILE A 152 -17.01 0.92 1.64
N ARG A 153 -16.44 0.47 2.75
CA ARG A 153 -15.27 1.09 3.38
C ARG A 153 -14.09 1.19 2.42
N TYR A 154 -13.81 0.14 1.68
CA TYR A 154 -12.71 0.15 0.72
C TYR A 154 -13.01 1.01 -0.51
N ARG A 155 -14.24 1.00 -1.02
CA ARG A 155 -14.65 1.80 -2.20
C ARG A 155 -14.81 3.29 -1.89
N GLN A 156 -15.27 3.61 -0.67
CA GLN A 156 -15.46 4.99 -0.20
C GLN A 156 -14.53 5.29 0.97
N ARG A 157 -13.24 5.06 0.77
CA ARG A 157 -12.21 5.27 1.79
C ARG A 157 -12.26 6.66 2.42
N TYR A 158 -12.62 7.68 1.66
CA TYR A 158 -12.80 9.04 2.16
C TYR A 158 -13.94 9.14 3.20
N VAL A 159 -14.99 8.33 3.09
CA VAL A 159 -16.04 8.23 4.13
C VAL A 159 -15.55 7.41 5.32
N ASP A 160 -14.86 6.31 5.06
CA ASP A 160 -14.25 5.45 6.09
C ASP A 160 -13.30 6.26 6.99
N LEU A 161 -12.42 7.08 6.41
CA LEU A 161 -11.52 7.98 7.14
C LEU A 161 -12.24 9.06 7.99
N ILE A 162 -13.47 9.45 7.61
CA ILE A 162 -14.28 10.40 8.38
C ILE A 162 -14.94 9.69 9.56
N MET A 163 -15.45 8.48 9.34
CA MET A 163 -16.32 7.79 10.30
C MET A 163 -15.56 6.91 11.29
N ASN A 164 -14.40 6.36 10.87
CA ASN A 164 -13.61 5.38 11.60
C ASN A 164 -12.21 5.94 11.89
N PRO A 165 -11.99 6.60 13.04
CA PRO A 165 -10.69 7.21 13.37
C PRO A 165 -9.50 6.24 13.39
N GLU A 166 -9.73 4.98 13.77
CA GLU A 166 -8.73 3.91 13.79
C GLU A 166 -8.15 3.63 12.39
N VAL A 167 -8.95 3.78 11.34
CA VAL A 167 -8.48 3.63 9.95
C VAL A 167 -7.46 4.72 9.61
N LYS A 168 -7.71 5.95 10.06
CA LYS A 168 -6.78 7.07 9.88
C LYS A 168 -5.45 6.81 10.60
N ASP A 169 -5.50 6.25 11.82
CA ASP A 169 -4.32 5.90 12.60
C ASP A 169 -3.46 4.86 11.88
N THR A 170 -4.06 3.85 11.25
CA THR A 170 -3.36 2.86 10.42
C THR A 170 -2.53 3.52 9.32
N PHE A 171 -3.09 4.49 8.59
CA PHE A 171 -2.36 5.20 7.52
C PHE A 171 -1.29 6.17 8.03
N ILE A 172 -1.51 6.78 9.20
CA ILE A 172 -0.48 7.58 9.88
C ILE A 172 0.70 6.67 10.28
N LYS A 173 0.41 5.50 10.86
CA LYS A 173 1.44 4.50 11.20
C LYS A 173 2.16 3.99 9.95
N ARG A 174 1.44 3.69 8.86
CA ARG A 174 2.05 3.30 7.57
C ARG A 174 3.06 4.36 7.10
N SER A 175 2.70 5.62 7.12
CA SER A 175 3.59 6.72 6.74
C SER A 175 4.80 6.81 7.67
N LYS A 176 4.59 6.60 8.98
CA LYS A 176 5.67 6.57 9.97
C LYS A 176 6.61 5.38 9.73
N ILE A 177 6.10 4.18 9.45
CA ILE A 177 6.89 2.98 9.15
C ILE A 177 7.84 3.26 7.98
N ILE A 178 7.32 3.76 6.86
CA ILE A 178 8.12 4.07 5.66
C ILE A 178 9.19 5.13 5.98
N LYS A 179 8.84 6.16 6.75
CA LYS A 179 9.80 7.17 7.19
C LYS A 179 10.92 6.57 8.05
N GLU A 180 10.56 5.69 9.00
CA GLU A 180 11.55 5.07 9.88
C GLU A 180 12.42 4.05 9.15
N ILE A 181 11.92 3.35 8.12
CA ILE A 181 12.74 2.54 7.21
C ILE A 181 13.83 3.41 6.57
N ARG A 182 13.44 4.56 5.99
CA ARG A 182 14.40 5.50 5.39
C ARG A 182 15.45 5.97 6.42
N ASN A 183 15.01 6.39 7.60
CA ASN A 183 15.90 6.81 8.68
C ASN A 183 16.91 5.70 9.06
N PHE A 184 16.45 4.44 9.09
CA PHE A 184 17.28 3.29 9.43
C PHE A 184 18.33 3.00 8.35
N LEU A 185 17.95 3.08 7.08
CA LEU A 185 18.84 2.80 5.94
C LEU A 185 19.80 3.97 5.67
N ASP A 186 19.32 5.21 5.72
CA ASP A 186 20.16 6.42 5.59
C ASP A 186 21.26 6.45 6.68
N GLY A 187 20.91 6.03 7.91
CA GLY A 187 21.89 5.90 9.01
C GLY A 187 22.91 4.78 8.80
N ARG A 188 22.83 4.01 7.72
CA ARG A 188 23.75 2.92 7.31
C ARG A 188 24.36 3.15 5.93
N ASP A 189 24.33 4.40 5.48
CA ASP A 189 24.90 4.84 4.20
C ASP A 189 24.28 4.16 2.95
N PHE A 190 23.01 3.77 3.04
CA PHE A 190 22.26 3.34 1.85
C PHE A 190 21.73 4.55 1.08
N MET A 191 21.83 4.50 -0.24
CA MET A 191 21.28 5.50 -1.15
C MET A 191 19.89 5.05 -1.64
N GLU A 192 18.86 5.88 -1.44
CA GLU A 192 17.55 5.67 -2.08
C GLU A 192 17.65 6.04 -3.56
N VAL A 193 17.19 5.17 -4.43
CA VAL A 193 17.20 5.35 -5.88
C VAL A 193 15.84 5.08 -6.49
N GLU A 194 15.64 5.50 -7.74
CA GLU A 194 14.44 5.20 -8.53
C GLU A 194 14.85 4.52 -9.83
N THR A 195 14.16 3.44 -10.18
CA THR A 195 14.39 2.68 -11.41
C THR A 195 13.10 2.60 -12.25
N PRO A 196 13.17 2.26 -13.55
CA PRO A 196 12.00 2.28 -14.42
C PRO A 196 10.85 1.37 -13.96
N MET A 197 9.60 1.87 -14.03
CA MET A 197 8.39 1.06 -13.88
C MET A 197 7.96 0.39 -15.17
N LEU A 198 8.25 1.03 -16.32
CA LEU A 198 8.05 0.44 -17.65
C LEU A 198 9.35 -0.20 -18.10
N VAL A 199 9.31 -1.49 -18.37
CA VAL A 199 10.48 -2.30 -18.70
C VAL A 199 10.22 -3.11 -19.97
N SER A 200 11.26 -3.38 -20.73
CA SER A 200 11.18 -4.29 -21.89
C SER A 200 11.11 -5.75 -21.46
N ASN A 201 11.83 -6.10 -20.39
CA ASN A 201 11.82 -7.43 -19.79
C ASN A 201 11.48 -7.33 -18.30
N ALA A 202 10.44 -8.02 -17.86
CA ALA A 202 10.05 -8.11 -16.46
C ALA A 202 10.73 -9.36 -15.87
N GLY A 203 11.68 -9.15 -14.97
CA GLY A 203 12.44 -10.21 -14.30
C GLY A 203 12.65 -9.91 -12.82
N GLY A 204 13.33 -10.81 -12.11
CA GLY A 204 13.62 -10.69 -10.67
C GLY A 204 12.57 -11.30 -9.75
N ALA A 205 11.50 -11.89 -10.29
CA ALA A 205 10.49 -12.62 -9.52
C ALA A 205 9.80 -13.65 -10.42
N ALA A 206 9.19 -14.67 -9.83
CA ALA A 206 8.27 -15.55 -10.54
C ALA A 206 6.86 -14.91 -10.43
N ALA A 207 6.42 -14.23 -11.48
CA ALA A 207 5.13 -13.57 -11.53
C ALA A 207 4.75 -13.17 -12.96
N ARG A 208 3.46 -13.17 -13.26
CA ARG A 208 2.95 -12.72 -14.55
C ARG A 208 2.90 -11.18 -14.61
N PRO A 209 3.54 -10.51 -15.60
CA PRO A 209 3.50 -9.05 -15.73
C PRO A 209 2.18 -8.55 -16.31
N PHE A 210 1.88 -7.27 -16.07
CA PHE A 210 0.95 -6.50 -16.91
C PHE A 210 1.69 -6.00 -18.15
N GLU A 211 1.05 -6.08 -19.31
CA GLU A 211 1.58 -5.63 -20.59
C GLU A 211 0.84 -4.40 -21.09
N THR A 212 1.53 -3.49 -21.75
CA THR A 212 0.97 -2.29 -22.35
C THR A 212 1.79 -1.89 -23.59
N HIS A 213 1.23 -0.98 -24.40
CA HIS A 213 1.87 -0.50 -25.62
C HIS A 213 2.34 0.94 -25.48
N TYR A 214 3.62 1.21 -25.84
CA TYR A 214 4.18 2.55 -25.85
C TYR A 214 4.04 3.17 -27.25
N ASN A 215 2.98 3.94 -27.46
CA ASN A 215 2.59 4.47 -28.77
C ASN A 215 3.68 5.29 -29.48
N ALA A 216 4.54 6.03 -28.75
CA ALA A 216 5.54 6.89 -29.37
C ALA A 216 6.70 6.11 -30.02
N LEU A 217 7.01 4.92 -29.50
CA LEU A 217 8.05 4.04 -30.02
C LEU A 217 7.49 2.86 -30.81
N ASP A 218 6.15 2.65 -30.79
CA ASP A 218 5.47 1.49 -31.38
C ASP A 218 6.02 0.16 -30.80
N GLU A 219 6.20 0.12 -29.47
CA GLU A 219 6.82 -1.00 -28.75
C GLU A 219 5.91 -1.48 -27.61
N ASP A 220 5.86 -2.80 -27.43
CA ASP A 220 5.20 -3.40 -26.27
C ASP A 220 6.16 -3.36 -25.07
N VAL A 221 5.66 -2.88 -23.94
CA VAL A 221 6.38 -2.78 -22.67
C VAL A 221 5.60 -3.44 -21.56
N LYS A 222 6.28 -3.79 -20.49
CA LYS A 222 5.71 -4.45 -19.32
C LYS A 222 5.80 -3.53 -18.09
N LEU A 223 4.87 -3.68 -17.15
CA LEU A 223 5.04 -3.13 -15.82
C LEU A 223 5.95 -4.05 -15.00
N ARG A 224 6.91 -3.48 -14.29
CA ARG A 224 7.89 -4.23 -13.49
C ARG A 224 7.22 -5.10 -12.42
N ILE A 225 7.74 -6.30 -12.20
CA ILE A 225 7.29 -7.26 -11.18
C ILE A 225 8.23 -7.28 -9.95
N SER A 226 9.44 -6.71 -10.08
CA SER A 226 10.51 -6.60 -9.08
C SER A 226 11.39 -5.39 -9.39
N LEU A 227 12.26 -5.01 -8.47
CA LEU A 227 13.26 -3.93 -8.60
C LEU A 227 14.67 -4.49 -8.86
N GLU A 228 14.87 -5.78 -8.69
CA GLU A 228 16.11 -6.51 -8.55
C GLU A 228 17.13 -6.23 -9.65
N LEU A 229 16.77 -6.49 -10.93
CA LEU A 229 17.75 -6.48 -12.01
C LEU A 229 18.34 -5.09 -12.26
N TYR A 230 17.57 -4.03 -12.03
CA TYR A 230 18.07 -2.65 -12.15
C TYR A 230 18.97 -2.27 -10.97
N LEU A 231 18.60 -2.64 -9.74
CA LEU A 231 19.40 -2.34 -8.55
C LEU A 231 20.75 -3.06 -8.59
N LYS A 232 20.81 -4.31 -9.08
CA LYS A 232 22.06 -5.04 -9.31
C LYS A 232 22.97 -4.36 -10.34
N ARG A 233 22.41 -3.77 -11.41
CA ARG A 233 23.18 -2.97 -12.38
C ARG A 233 23.82 -1.74 -11.72
N LEU A 234 23.16 -1.13 -10.72
CA LEU A 234 23.74 -0.03 -9.94
C LEU A 234 24.90 -0.48 -9.06
N ILE A 235 24.83 -1.70 -8.50
CA ILE A 235 25.97 -2.32 -7.80
C ILE A 235 27.15 -2.53 -8.74
N VAL A 236 26.93 -3.03 -9.95
CA VAL A 236 27.97 -3.11 -11.00
C VAL A 236 28.56 -1.73 -11.28
N GLY A 237 27.74 -0.69 -11.30
CA GLY A 237 28.15 0.70 -11.50
C GLY A 237 28.91 1.32 -10.31
N GLY A 238 29.08 0.59 -9.19
CA GLY A 238 29.85 1.04 -8.04
C GLY A 238 29.02 1.75 -6.96
N LEU A 239 27.70 1.74 -7.03
CA LEU A 239 26.82 2.18 -5.94
C LEU A 239 26.69 1.02 -4.94
N GLU A 240 27.59 0.98 -3.94
CA GLU A 240 27.78 -0.19 -3.09
C GLU A 240 26.61 -0.51 -2.14
N ARG A 241 25.73 0.46 -1.86
CA ARG A 241 24.54 0.30 -1.02
C ARG A 241 23.39 1.10 -1.56
N VAL A 242 22.42 0.42 -2.14
CA VAL A 242 21.25 1.02 -2.78
C VAL A 242 19.97 0.39 -2.27
N TYR A 243 18.91 1.17 -2.21
CA TYR A 243 17.56 0.66 -2.00
C TYR A 243 16.54 1.46 -2.79
N GLU A 244 15.42 0.84 -3.10
CA GLU A 244 14.23 1.49 -3.67
C GLU A 244 12.99 1.02 -2.92
N ILE A 245 12.11 1.97 -2.56
CA ILE A 245 10.74 1.68 -2.08
C ILE A 245 9.80 2.05 -3.21
N GLY A 246 9.29 1.05 -3.92
CA GLY A 246 8.52 1.26 -5.14
C GLY A 246 7.28 0.40 -5.27
N ARG A 247 6.42 0.77 -6.23
CA ARG A 247 5.32 -0.09 -6.67
C ARG A 247 5.84 -1.13 -7.63
N VAL A 248 5.38 -2.35 -7.44
CA VAL A 248 5.51 -3.46 -8.38
C VAL A 248 4.14 -4.00 -8.72
N PHE A 249 4.04 -4.68 -9.86
CA PHE A 249 2.77 -5.05 -10.48
C PHE A 249 2.80 -6.53 -10.86
N ARG A 250 1.89 -7.33 -10.30
CA ARG A 250 1.76 -8.76 -10.63
C ARG A 250 0.33 -9.05 -11.05
N ASN A 251 0.17 -9.57 -12.26
CA ASN A 251 -1.13 -9.86 -12.87
C ASN A 251 -1.67 -11.20 -12.34
N GLU A 252 -1.92 -11.23 -11.04
CA GLU A 252 -2.34 -12.39 -10.27
C GLU A 252 -3.70 -12.15 -9.60
N GLY A 253 -4.16 -13.14 -8.83
CA GLY A 253 -5.39 -13.06 -8.07
C GLY A 253 -5.36 -12.01 -6.96
N VAL A 254 -6.55 -11.64 -6.48
CA VAL A 254 -6.74 -10.69 -5.37
C VAL A 254 -7.36 -11.41 -4.20
N ASP A 255 -6.67 -11.43 -3.06
CA ASP A 255 -7.15 -12.03 -1.82
C ASP A 255 -6.92 -11.13 -0.59
N THR A 256 -6.85 -11.68 0.60
CA THR A 256 -6.59 -10.95 1.84
C THR A 256 -5.13 -10.52 2.00
N ARG A 257 -4.19 -11.15 1.28
CA ARG A 257 -2.74 -10.94 1.37
C ARG A 257 -2.12 -10.38 0.08
N HIS A 258 -2.84 -10.48 -1.06
CA HIS A 258 -2.36 -10.11 -2.38
C HIS A 258 -3.22 -9.03 -3.02
N ASN A 259 -2.55 -8.06 -3.63
CA ASN A 259 -3.15 -7.02 -4.46
C ASN A 259 -2.28 -6.90 -5.74
N PRO A 260 -2.86 -6.70 -6.94
CA PRO A 260 -2.11 -6.72 -8.19
C PRO A 260 -1.03 -5.64 -8.30
N GLU A 261 -1.14 -4.58 -7.51
CA GLU A 261 -0.09 -3.60 -7.28
C GLU A 261 0.16 -3.46 -5.78
N PHE A 262 1.40 -3.47 -5.37
CA PHE A 262 1.78 -3.39 -3.95
C PHE A 262 3.13 -2.69 -3.78
N THR A 263 3.45 -2.32 -2.55
CA THR A 263 4.73 -1.67 -2.24
C THR A 263 5.76 -2.70 -1.83
N LEU A 264 6.84 -2.76 -2.59
CA LEU A 264 8.03 -3.55 -2.31
C LEU A 264 9.18 -2.61 -1.95
N MET A 265 10.03 -3.02 -1.05
CA MET A 265 11.36 -2.44 -0.89
C MET A 265 12.38 -3.49 -1.22
N GLU A 266 13.31 -3.19 -2.11
CA GLU A 266 14.48 -4.01 -2.34
C GLU A 266 15.73 -3.21 -2.03
N LEU A 267 16.73 -3.85 -1.45
CA LEU A 267 18.03 -3.27 -1.20
C LEU A 267 19.15 -4.26 -1.50
N TYR A 268 20.29 -3.71 -1.91
CA TYR A 268 21.47 -4.46 -2.28
C TYR A 268 22.68 -3.81 -1.64
N GLN A 269 23.57 -4.64 -1.08
CA GLN A 269 24.81 -4.20 -0.46
C GLN A 269 25.98 -5.03 -0.95
N ALA A 270 26.98 -4.38 -1.53
CA ALA A 270 28.23 -5.00 -1.91
C ALA A 270 29.04 -5.44 -0.69
N TYR A 271 29.85 -6.50 -0.87
CA TYR A 271 30.78 -7.06 0.11
C TYR A 271 30.10 -7.60 1.37
N THR A 272 28.86 -8.09 1.22
CA THR A 272 28.12 -8.83 2.22
C THR A 272 27.45 -10.06 1.60
N ASP A 273 26.87 -10.90 2.43
CA ASP A 273 26.18 -12.12 2.06
C ASP A 273 24.78 -12.21 2.68
N TYR A 274 24.10 -13.34 2.51
CA TYR A 274 22.78 -13.58 3.07
C TYR A 274 22.74 -13.56 4.61
N GLU A 275 23.86 -13.88 5.30
CA GLU A 275 23.93 -13.78 6.77
C GLU A 275 23.94 -12.31 7.24
N GLY A 276 24.68 -11.45 6.53
CA GLY A 276 24.63 -10.01 6.74
C GLY A 276 23.23 -9.43 6.48
N MET A 277 22.49 -9.97 5.51
CA MET A 277 21.09 -9.59 5.27
C MET A 277 20.16 -10.05 6.40
N MET A 278 20.40 -11.21 7.04
CA MET A 278 19.67 -11.63 8.24
C MET A 278 19.88 -10.66 9.41
N GLU A 279 21.12 -10.25 9.67
CA GLU A 279 21.44 -9.29 10.74
C GLU A 279 20.80 -7.91 10.49
N LEU A 280 20.85 -7.43 9.24
CA LEU A 280 20.19 -6.18 8.83
C LEU A 280 18.68 -6.27 9.08
N THR A 281 18.07 -7.35 8.65
CA THR A 281 16.62 -7.59 8.77
C THR A 281 16.18 -7.63 10.23
N GLU A 282 16.84 -8.43 11.06
CA GLU A 282 16.53 -8.57 12.47
C GLU A 282 16.66 -7.21 13.20
N SER A 283 17.72 -6.46 12.91
CA SER A 283 17.91 -5.13 13.50
C SER A 283 16.88 -4.11 13.03
N MET A 284 16.48 -4.15 11.76
CA MET A 284 15.45 -3.25 11.21
C MET A 284 14.06 -3.54 11.79
N PHE A 285 13.64 -4.79 11.86
CA PHE A 285 12.35 -5.17 12.43
C PHE A 285 12.24 -4.77 13.92
N ARG A 286 13.29 -5.00 14.68
CA ARG A 286 13.38 -4.56 16.10
C ARG A 286 13.28 -3.05 16.22
N TYR A 287 14.05 -2.31 15.41
CA TYR A 287 14.03 -0.84 15.38
C TYR A 287 12.63 -0.30 15.04
N LEU A 288 11.97 -0.85 14.02
CA LEU A 288 10.64 -0.42 13.59
C LEU A 288 9.59 -0.69 14.68
N ALA A 289 9.63 -1.86 15.31
CA ALA A 289 8.70 -2.19 16.40
C ALA A 289 8.83 -1.20 17.57
N GLU A 290 10.06 -0.88 18.00
CA GLU A 290 10.31 0.13 19.04
C GLU A 290 9.82 1.52 18.64
N LYS A 291 10.11 1.97 17.40
CA LYS A 291 9.78 3.32 16.93
C LYS A 291 8.29 3.52 16.65
N VAL A 292 7.61 2.49 16.20
CA VAL A 292 6.20 2.57 15.75
C VAL A 292 5.25 2.10 16.83
N CYS A 293 5.53 0.93 17.43
CA CYS A 293 4.66 0.30 18.43
C CYS A 293 5.06 0.64 19.87
N GLY A 294 6.29 1.16 20.10
CA GLY A 294 6.83 1.44 21.44
C GLY A 294 7.29 0.20 22.20
N SER A 295 7.31 -0.97 21.58
CA SER A 295 7.72 -2.25 22.15
C SER A 295 8.13 -3.21 21.04
N THR A 296 9.12 -4.08 21.33
CA THR A 296 9.49 -5.20 20.45
C THR A 296 8.56 -6.41 20.60
N LEU A 297 7.82 -6.49 21.71
CA LEU A 297 6.73 -7.45 21.87
C LEU A 297 5.45 -6.83 21.32
N ILE A 298 5.02 -7.30 20.17
CA ILE A 298 3.79 -6.86 19.49
C ILE A 298 2.70 -7.93 19.57
N SER A 299 1.47 -7.57 19.29
CA SER A 299 0.36 -8.52 19.14
C SER A 299 -0.20 -8.42 17.73
N TYR A 300 -0.42 -9.55 17.09
CA TYR A 300 -1.13 -9.63 15.84
C TYR A 300 -2.33 -10.58 15.97
N ASN A 301 -3.53 -10.07 15.78
CA ASN A 301 -4.78 -10.81 15.96
C ASN A 301 -4.83 -11.60 17.29
N GLY A 302 -4.36 -10.97 18.37
CA GLY A 302 -4.28 -11.57 19.71
C GLY A 302 -3.10 -12.51 19.93
N THR A 303 -2.30 -12.82 18.91
CA THR A 303 -1.10 -13.65 19.02
C THR A 303 0.11 -12.79 19.36
N PRO A 304 0.84 -13.06 20.46
CA PRO A 304 2.05 -12.32 20.80
C PRO A 304 3.20 -12.73 19.88
N ILE A 305 3.90 -11.74 19.33
CA ILE A 305 5.07 -11.87 18.46
C ILE A 305 6.22 -11.07 19.07
N ASP A 306 7.33 -11.74 19.34
CA ASP A 306 8.49 -11.14 20.00
C ASP A 306 9.61 -10.84 18.98
N LEU A 307 9.67 -9.60 18.53
CA LEU A 307 10.72 -9.08 17.63
C LEU A 307 12.01 -8.69 18.39
N GLY A 308 12.02 -8.78 19.71
CA GLY A 308 13.17 -8.44 20.55
C GLY A 308 14.16 -9.59 20.74
N LYS A 309 13.71 -10.83 20.59
CA LYS A 309 14.56 -12.02 20.66
C LYS A 309 15.31 -12.26 19.36
N PRO A 310 16.43 -12.99 19.38
CA PRO A 310 17.04 -13.50 18.15
C PRO A 310 16.03 -14.31 17.35
N PHE A 311 15.95 -14.08 16.05
CA PHE A 311 15.07 -14.82 15.16
C PHE A 311 15.58 -16.26 14.98
N ALA A 312 14.67 -17.23 14.96
CA ALA A 312 15.04 -18.61 14.74
C ALA A 312 15.64 -18.80 13.34
N ARG A 313 16.57 -19.73 13.20
CA ARG A 313 17.22 -20.11 11.94
C ARG A 313 17.00 -21.60 11.71
N LEU A 314 16.39 -21.97 10.61
CA LEU A 314 16.03 -23.33 10.27
C LEU A 314 16.24 -23.55 8.78
N THR A 315 16.87 -24.65 8.38
CA THR A 315 16.95 -24.97 6.94
C THR A 315 15.59 -25.48 6.47
N MET A 316 15.27 -25.29 5.17
CA MET A 316 14.00 -25.77 4.60
C MET A 316 13.82 -27.29 4.81
N ILE A 317 14.87 -28.07 4.63
CA ILE A 317 14.83 -29.53 4.85
C ILE A 317 14.62 -29.88 6.33
N ASP A 318 15.31 -29.17 7.25
CA ASP A 318 15.11 -29.38 8.69
C ASP A 318 13.70 -28.98 9.14
N ALA A 319 13.11 -27.93 8.54
CA ALA A 319 11.73 -27.55 8.78
C ALA A 319 10.76 -28.68 8.38
N ILE A 320 10.91 -29.23 7.19
CA ILE A 320 10.09 -30.36 6.71
C ILE A 320 10.29 -31.56 7.61
N LYS A 321 11.52 -31.88 8.01
CA LYS A 321 11.83 -32.96 8.92
C LYS A 321 11.17 -32.77 10.29
N GLN A 322 11.20 -31.53 10.81
CA GLN A 322 10.60 -31.21 12.10
C GLN A 322 9.06 -31.30 12.10
N TYR A 323 8.41 -30.77 11.06
CA TYR A 323 6.96 -30.63 11.04
C TYR A 323 6.23 -31.76 10.29
N ALA A 324 6.84 -32.34 9.25
CA ALA A 324 6.26 -33.45 8.49
C ALA A 324 6.88 -34.81 8.83
N GLY A 325 8.03 -34.86 9.54
CA GLY A 325 8.75 -36.10 9.82
C GLY A 325 9.49 -36.70 8.62
N ILE A 326 9.65 -35.95 7.55
CA ILE A 326 10.22 -36.36 6.25
C ILE A 326 11.63 -35.78 6.10
N ASP A 327 12.61 -36.67 5.84
CA ASP A 327 14.00 -36.27 5.64
C ASP A 327 14.35 -36.27 4.15
N PHE A 328 14.27 -35.10 3.52
CA PHE A 328 14.62 -34.93 2.10
C PHE A 328 16.11 -35.07 1.79
N ASP A 329 16.99 -35.11 2.81
CA ASP A 329 18.38 -35.52 2.59
C ASP A 329 18.52 -36.97 2.19
N GLN A 330 17.50 -37.81 2.40
CA GLN A 330 17.45 -39.20 1.95
C GLN A 330 16.81 -39.38 0.55
N VAL A 331 16.12 -38.34 0.04
CA VAL A 331 15.43 -38.34 -1.26
C VAL A 331 16.40 -37.69 -2.28
N LYS A 332 16.92 -38.44 -3.24
CA LYS A 332 18.02 -37.99 -4.09
C LYS A 332 17.61 -37.66 -5.54
N THR A 333 16.53 -38.27 -6.03
CA THR A 333 16.11 -38.12 -7.43
C THR A 333 14.73 -37.46 -7.54
N ASP A 334 14.40 -36.99 -8.73
CA ASP A 334 13.09 -36.41 -9.04
C ASP A 334 11.99 -37.48 -8.90
N GLU A 335 12.28 -38.73 -9.30
CA GLU A 335 11.33 -39.82 -9.22
C GLU A 335 11.03 -40.19 -7.77
N GLU A 336 12.04 -40.22 -6.90
CA GLU A 336 11.84 -40.47 -5.45
C GLU A 336 11.02 -39.35 -4.81
N ALA A 337 11.27 -38.09 -5.18
CA ALA A 337 10.53 -36.94 -4.69
C ALA A 337 9.07 -36.98 -5.14
N LYS A 338 8.80 -37.27 -6.41
CA LYS A 338 7.44 -37.43 -6.96
C LYS A 338 6.70 -38.60 -6.33
N ALA A 339 7.36 -39.73 -6.14
CA ALA A 339 6.76 -40.86 -5.45
C ALA A 339 6.37 -40.53 -3.99
N LEU A 340 7.16 -39.70 -3.32
CA LEU A 340 6.84 -39.19 -1.99
C LEU A 340 5.65 -38.23 -2.01
N ALA A 341 5.58 -37.32 -3.00
CA ALA A 341 4.45 -36.41 -3.22
C ALA A 341 3.15 -37.20 -3.43
N ASP A 342 3.18 -38.28 -4.27
CA ASP A 342 2.05 -39.19 -4.48
C ASP A 342 1.56 -39.83 -3.17
N GLN A 343 2.48 -40.30 -2.31
CA GLN A 343 2.16 -40.86 -1.01
C GLN A 343 1.46 -39.86 -0.08
N HIS A 344 1.86 -38.58 -0.16
CA HIS A 344 1.32 -37.49 0.65
C HIS A 344 0.17 -36.73 -0.02
N LYS A 345 -0.22 -37.14 -1.24
CA LYS A 345 -1.29 -36.50 -2.05
C LYS A 345 -1.03 -35.02 -2.36
N ILE A 346 0.24 -34.66 -2.51
CA ILE A 346 0.64 -33.36 -2.97
C ILE A 346 0.58 -33.37 -4.50
N GLU A 347 -0.20 -32.44 -5.07
CA GLU A 347 -0.34 -32.30 -6.51
C GLU A 347 0.90 -31.63 -7.10
N TYR A 348 1.40 -32.15 -8.22
CA TYR A 348 2.55 -31.61 -8.93
C TYR A 348 2.39 -31.78 -10.45
N GLU A 349 3.10 -30.98 -11.21
CA GLU A 349 3.15 -31.10 -12.68
C GLU A 349 4.32 -31.96 -13.14
N ALA A 350 4.24 -32.51 -14.37
CA ALA A 350 5.26 -33.41 -14.92
C ALA A 350 6.64 -32.74 -15.00
N ARG A 351 6.70 -31.40 -15.21
CA ARG A 351 7.91 -30.58 -15.30
C ARG A 351 8.63 -30.40 -13.95
N HIS A 352 7.93 -30.54 -12.84
CA HIS A 352 8.50 -30.29 -11.51
C HIS A 352 9.63 -31.27 -11.19
N LYS A 353 10.68 -30.74 -10.59
CA LYS A 353 11.87 -31.46 -10.14
C LYS A 353 11.86 -31.66 -8.62
N ARG A 354 12.89 -32.29 -8.10
CA ARG A 354 13.04 -32.52 -6.66
C ARG A 354 12.93 -31.23 -5.84
N GLY A 355 13.55 -30.13 -6.30
CA GLY A 355 13.51 -28.84 -5.59
C GLY A 355 12.11 -28.25 -5.50
N ASP A 356 11.33 -28.33 -6.58
CA ASP A 356 9.92 -27.89 -6.58
C ASP A 356 9.08 -28.71 -5.58
N ILE A 357 9.29 -30.03 -5.56
CA ILE A 357 8.59 -30.92 -4.62
C ILE A 357 8.97 -30.60 -3.15
N ILE A 358 10.24 -30.31 -2.87
CA ILE A 358 10.66 -29.87 -1.52
C ILE A 358 9.89 -28.61 -1.11
N ASN A 359 9.78 -27.62 -1.99
CA ASN A 359 9.04 -26.40 -1.74
C ASN A 359 7.56 -26.67 -1.44
N MET A 360 6.91 -27.53 -2.24
CA MET A 360 5.50 -27.92 -2.01
C MET A 360 5.29 -28.60 -0.66
N PHE A 361 6.24 -29.44 -0.22
CA PHE A 361 6.19 -30.02 1.11
C PHE A 361 6.37 -28.99 2.23
N PHE A 362 7.22 -27.99 2.00
CA PHE A 362 7.40 -26.90 2.94
C PHE A 362 6.12 -26.05 3.06
N GLU A 363 5.52 -25.67 1.95
CA GLU A 363 4.26 -24.91 1.91
C GLU A 363 3.13 -25.68 2.64
N GLU A 364 2.97 -26.97 2.36
CA GLU A 364 1.90 -27.79 2.93
C GLU A 364 2.05 -28.04 4.44
N TYR A 365 3.28 -28.27 4.93
CA TYR A 365 3.47 -28.77 6.30
C TYR A 365 4.12 -27.79 7.26
N CYS A 366 4.80 -26.74 6.76
CA CYS A 366 5.65 -25.89 7.59
C CYS A 366 5.15 -24.45 7.73
N GLU A 367 4.67 -23.81 6.68
CA GLU A 367 4.34 -22.39 6.70
C GLU A 367 3.35 -22.01 7.79
N ASP A 368 2.30 -22.81 7.96
CA ASP A 368 1.23 -22.58 8.94
C ASP A 368 1.69 -22.74 10.41
N LYS A 369 2.90 -23.24 10.64
CA LYS A 369 3.52 -23.43 11.98
C LYS A 369 4.46 -22.29 12.37
N LEU A 370 4.87 -21.44 11.42
CA LEU A 370 5.88 -20.40 11.61
C LEU A 370 5.27 -19.11 12.17
N ILE A 371 4.96 -19.10 13.46
CA ILE A 371 4.33 -17.97 14.14
C ILE A 371 5.36 -16.91 14.57
N GLN A 372 6.42 -17.36 15.29
CA GLN A 372 7.49 -16.49 15.73
C GLN A 372 8.50 -16.25 14.59
N PRO A 373 9.22 -15.10 14.59
CA PRO A 373 10.17 -14.79 13.54
C PRO A 373 11.17 -15.92 13.30
N THR A 374 11.16 -16.47 12.09
CA THR A 374 11.98 -17.64 11.70
C THR A 374 12.52 -17.43 10.29
N PHE A 375 13.83 -17.45 10.15
CA PHE A 375 14.51 -17.53 8.86
C PHE A 375 14.51 -18.98 8.37
N ILE A 376 13.92 -19.23 7.21
CA ILE A 376 14.00 -20.51 6.49
C ILE A 376 15.12 -20.38 5.45
N MET A 377 16.13 -21.22 5.59
CA MET A 377 17.39 -21.11 4.85
C MET A 377 17.64 -22.30 3.94
N ASP A 378 18.67 -22.19 3.09
CA ASP A 378 19.20 -23.29 2.28
C ASP A 378 18.16 -23.88 1.32
N HIS A 379 17.52 -23.00 0.56
CA HIS A 379 16.53 -23.37 -0.45
C HIS A 379 17.15 -24.22 -1.57
N PRO A 380 16.34 -25.04 -2.27
CA PRO A 380 16.78 -25.77 -3.46
C PRO A 380 17.20 -24.82 -4.59
N ILE A 381 18.17 -25.27 -5.37
CA ILE A 381 18.72 -24.52 -6.50
C ILE A 381 17.68 -24.32 -7.62
N GLU A 382 16.81 -25.29 -7.83
CA GLU A 382 15.80 -25.31 -8.89
C GLU A 382 14.84 -24.13 -8.80
N ILE A 383 14.50 -23.70 -7.58
CA ILE A 383 13.58 -22.59 -7.32
C ILE A 383 14.29 -21.27 -7.01
N SER A 384 15.60 -21.15 -7.29
CA SER A 384 16.40 -19.99 -6.89
C SER A 384 17.34 -19.53 -8.00
N PRO A 385 16.82 -19.00 -9.12
CA PRO A 385 17.60 -18.77 -10.35
C PRO A 385 18.63 -17.64 -10.26
N LEU A 386 18.52 -16.72 -9.30
CA LEU A 386 19.35 -15.53 -9.17
C LEU A 386 20.32 -15.59 -7.98
N THR A 387 20.39 -16.74 -7.32
CA THR A 387 21.09 -16.94 -6.06
C THR A 387 22.36 -17.76 -6.20
N LYS A 388 23.38 -17.42 -5.43
CA LYS A 388 24.66 -18.12 -5.39
C LYS A 388 24.50 -19.50 -4.75
N LYS A 389 25.12 -20.52 -5.37
CA LYS A 389 25.20 -21.88 -4.83
C LYS A 389 25.94 -21.88 -3.49
N LYS A 390 25.50 -22.72 -2.59
CA LYS A 390 26.21 -22.96 -1.33
C LYS A 390 27.49 -23.78 -1.60
N PRO A 391 28.67 -23.33 -1.16
CA PRO A 391 29.92 -24.03 -1.45
C PRO A 391 29.97 -25.46 -0.88
N SER A 392 29.28 -25.72 0.23
CA SER A 392 29.23 -27.02 0.89
C SER A 392 28.25 -28.01 0.26
N ASP A 393 27.23 -27.53 -0.47
CA ASP A 393 26.22 -28.36 -1.15
C ASP A 393 25.65 -27.59 -2.36
N PRO A 394 26.13 -27.85 -3.59
CA PRO A 394 25.72 -27.13 -4.79
C PRO A 394 24.24 -27.31 -5.17
N ASN A 395 23.51 -28.23 -4.56
CA ASN A 395 22.07 -28.38 -4.76
C ASN A 395 21.25 -27.41 -3.91
N LYS A 396 21.90 -26.70 -2.98
CA LYS A 396 21.32 -25.67 -2.12
C LYS A 396 21.95 -24.32 -2.46
N VAL A 397 21.21 -23.27 -2.14
CA VAL A 397 21.65 -21.90 -2.37
C VAL A 397 21.71 -21.10 -1.08
N GLU A 398 22.52 -20.04 -1.04
CA GLU A 398 22.60 -19.08 0.05
C GLU A 398 21.41 -18.13 0.01
N ARG A 399 20.23 -18.63 0.37
CA ARG A 399 18.94 -17.92 0.39
C ARG A 399 18.24 -18.14 1.73
N PHE A 400 17.52 -17.12 2.18
CA PHE A 400 16.53 -17.27 3.23
C PHE A 400 15.24 -16.53 2.90
N GLU A 401 14.17 -16.99 3.47
CA GLU A 401 12.90 -16.28 3.62
C GLU A 401 12.60 -16.10 5.10
N LEU A 402 12.13 -14.91 5.49
CA LEU A 402 11.67 -14.65 6.85
C LEU A 402 10.18 -14.87 6.94
N TYR A 403 9.80 -15.79 7.81
CA TYR A 403 8.38 -16.03 8.16
C TYR A 403 8.05 -15.42 9.52
N ILE A 404 6.94 -14.69 9.59
CA ILE A 404 6.33 -14.21 10.84
C ILE A 404 4.82 -14.36 10.69
N ASN A 405 4.18 -14.97 11.67
CA ASN A 405 2.73 -15.20 11.67
C ASN A 405 2.24 -15.91 10.39
N THR A 406 2.95 -16.96 9.98
CA THR A 406 2.67 -17.75 8.76
C THR A 406 2.85 -17.00 7.44
N TRP A 407 3.48 -15.82 7.44
CA TRP A 407 3.67 -15.00 6.24
C TRP A 407 5.14 -14.83 5.92
N GLU A 408 5.49 -15.01 4.68
CA GLU A 408 6.75 -14.54 4.14
C GLU A 408 6.78 -13.01 4.20
N MET A 409 7.73 -12.47 4.98
CA MET A 409 7.93 -11.05 5.18
C MET A 409 8.99 -10.47 4.25
N CYS A 410 9.99 -11.26 3.95
CA CYS A 410 11.07 -10.90 3.04
C CYS A 410 11.77 -12.14 2.47
N ASN A 411 12.44 -11.97 1.33
CA ASN A 411 13.25 -12.95 0.64
C ASN A 411 14.62 -12.36 0.33
N ALA A 412 15.68 -13.07 0.65
CA ALA A 412 17.05 -12.57 0.55
C ALA A 412 18.04 -13.67 0.21
N TYR A 413 19.13 -13.27 -0.44
CA TYR A 413 20.20 -14.20 -0.80
C TYR A 413 21.55 -13.52 -1.05
N SER A 414 22.60 -14.34 -1.07
CA SER A 414 23.86 -13.96 -1.70
C SER A 414 23.66 -13.98 -3.20
N GLU A 415 23.92 -12.86 -3.85
CA GLU A 415 23.63 -12.65 -5.26
C GLU A 415 24.53 -13.49 -6.17
N LEU A 416 23.93 -14.17 -7.15
CA LEU A 416 24.69 -14.82 -8.20
C LEU A 416 25.37 -13.76 -9.05
N ASN A 417 26.69 -13.73 -9.02
CA ASN A 417 27.52 -12.78 -9.76
C ASN A 417 28.46 -13.45 -10.78
N ASP A 418 28.24 -14.74 -11.05
CA ASP A 418 28.91 -15.48 -12.14
C ASP A 418 28.01 -15.40 -13.38
N PRO A 419 28.42 -14.65 -14.43
CA PRO A 419 27.63 -14.51 -15.66
C PRO A 419 27.42 -15.82 -16.42
N ILE A 420 28.35 -16.78 -16.29
CA ILE A 420 28.24 -18.06 -16.97
C ILE A 420 27.18 -18.94 -16.30
N ASP A 421 27.22 -19.07 -14.97
CA ASP A 421 26.18 -19.80 -14.22
C ASP A 421 24.83 -19.10 -14.39
N GLN A 422 24.77 -17.76 -14.34
CA GLN A 422 23.52 -17.00 -14.54
C GLN A 422 22.90 -17.26 -15.92
N ARG A 423 23.70 -17.32 -16.99
CA ARG A 423 23.21 -17.65 -18.32
C ARG A 423 22.60 -19.05 -18.39
N GLU A 424 23.23 -20.04 -17.74
CA GLU A 424 22.68 -21.40 -17.68
C GLU A 424 21.35 -21.45 -16.88
N ARG A 425 21.22 -20.64 -15.81
CA ARG A 425 19.98 -20.53 -15.07
C ARG A 425 18.85 -19.92 -15.91
N PHE A 426 19.15 -18.85 -16.66
CA PHE A 426 18.18 -18.23 -17.56
C PHE A 426 17.73 -19.17 -18.67
N LYS A 427 18.64 -19.93 -19.29
CA LYS A 427 18.27 -20.97 -20.27
C LYS A 427 17.31 -22.01 -19.69
N ALA A 428 17.50 -22.38 -18.42
CA ALA A 428 16.58 -23.31 -17.74
C ALA A 428 15.20 -22.69 -17.54
N GLN A 429 15.12 -21.38 -17.25
CA GLN A 429 13.85 -20.65 -17.15
C GLN A 429 13.17 -20.48 -18.52
N ASP A 430 13.93 -20.15 -19.59
CA ASP A 430 13.39 -20.11 -20.96
C ASP A 430 12.77 -21.45 -21.34
N ALA A 431 13.44 -22.56 -21.00
CA ALA A 431 12.92 -23.89 -21.25
C ALA A 431 11.64 -24.20 -20.43
N ALA A 432 11.52 -23.67 -19.22
CA ALA A 432 10.31 -23.79 -18.40
C ALA A 432 9.17 -22.96 -19.00
N ALA A 433 9.44 -21.73 -19.48
CA ALA A 433 8.48 -20.89 -20.17
C ALA A 433 7.96 -21.57 -21.45
N ASP A 434 8.86 -22.14 -22.27
CA ASP A 434 8.49 -22.91 -23.46
C ASP A 434 7.65 -24.17 -23.14
N ALA A 435 7.82 -24.72 -21.94
CA ALA A 435 7.02 -25.82 -21.43
C ALA A 435 5.67 -25.39 -20.81
N GLY A 436 5.35 -24.09 -20.85
CA GLY A 436 4.07 -23.54 -20.42
C GLY A 436 4.07 -22.93 -19.01
N ASP A 437 5.22 -22.64 -18.44
CA ASP A 437 5.33 -21.89 -17.19
C ASP A 437 5.16 -20.38 -17.46
N GLU A 438 3.97 -19.84 -17.21
CA GLU A 438 3.65 -18.42 -17.41
C GLU A 438 4.35 -17.48 -16.42
N GLU A 439 4.96 -18.01 -15.36
CA GLU A 439 5.69 -17.24 -14.35
C GLU A 439 7.22 -17.28 -14.54
N ALA A 440 7.71 -18.12 -15.44
CA ALA A 440 9.13 -18.21 -15.75
C ALA A 440 9.63 -16.94 -16.44
N ASN A 441 10.80 -16.46 -16.01
CA ASN A 441 11.42 -15.27 -16.59
C ASN A 441 12.15 -15.61 -17.89
N HIS A 442 12.17 -14.66 -18.82
CA HIS A 442 12.99 -14.77 -20.03
C HIS A 442 14.40 -14.25 -19.78
N THR A 443 15.36 -14.76 -20.57
CA THR A 443 16.76 -14.30 -20.56
C THR A 443 16.83 -12.79 -20.76
N ASP A 444 17.53 -12.10 -19.84
CA ASP A 444 17.86 -10.66 -19.92
C ASP A 444 19.34 -10.52 -20.34
N GLU A 445 19.58 -10.34 -21.64
CA GLU A 445 20.95 -10.20 -22.19
C GLU A 445 21.64 -8.93 -21.68
N ASP A 446 20.90 -7.83 -21.43
CA ASP A 446 21.49 -6.61 -20.90
C ASP A 446 21.95 -6.78 -19.44
N PHE A 447 21.20 -7.54 -18.63
CA PHE A 447 21.63 -7.91 -17.29
C PHE A 447 22.85 -8.84 -17.32
N LEU A 448 22.90 -9.83 -18.22
CA LEU A 448 24.07 -10.69 -18.39
C LEU A 448 25.31 -9.89 -18.79
N ASN A 449 25.17 -8.94 -19.72
CA ASN A 449 26.25 -8.04 -20.10
C ASN A 449 26.74 -7.20 -18.90
N ALA A 450 25.85 -6.74 -18.06
CA ALA A 450 26.21 -6.04 -16.84
C ALA A 450 27.03 -6.94 -15.89
N LEU A 451 26.62 -8.20 -15.69
CA LEU A 451 27.39 -9.16 -14.89
C LEU A 451 28.78 -9.44 -15.48
N GLU A 452 28.93 -9.48 -16.82
CA GLU A 452 30.21 -9.66 -17.49
C GLU A 452 31.18 -8.47 -17.28
N VAL A 453 30.64 -7.26 -17.01
CA VAL A 453 31.47 -6.11 -16.59
C VAL A 453 32.05 -6.35 -15.19
N GLY A 454 31.38 -7.12 -14.35
CA GLY A 454 31.83 -7.54 -13.02
C GLY A 454 30.97 -6.98 -11.91
N MET A 455 30.27 -7.85 -11.20
CA MET A 455 29.52 -7.52 -9.98
C MET A 455 30.28 -8.04 -8.76
N PRO A 456 30.54 -7.19 -7.73
CA PRO A 456 31.19 -7.64 -6.49
C PRO A 456 30.30 -8.66 -5.76
N PRO A 457 30.86 -9.44 -4.80
CA PRO A 457 30.04 -10.20 -3.86
C PRO A 457 29.00 -9.29 -3.22
N THR A 458 27.73 -9.67 -3.25
CA THR A 458 26.60 -8.79 -2.89
C THR A 458 25.54 -9.60 -2.17
N GLY A 459 25.00 -9.06 -1.07
CA GLY A 459 23.76 -9.52 -0.47
C GLY A 459 22.60 -8.64 -0.92
N GLY A 460 21.48 -9.26 -1.26
CA GLY A 460 20.25 -8.58 -1.64
C GLY A 460 19.04 -9.09 -0.88
N ILE A 461 18.02 -8.25 -0.74
CA ILE A 461 16.79 -8.59 -0.03
C ILE A 461 15.59 -7.77 -0.53
N GLY A 462 14.45 -8.43 -0.66
CA GLY A 462 13.16 -7.83 -0.95
C GLY A 462 12.20 -7.94 0.24
N TYR A 463 11.58 -6.81 0.64
CA TYR A 463 10.61 -6.74 1.74
C TYR A 463 9.22 -6.39 1.24
N GLY A 464 8.22 -7.18 1.62
CA GLY A 464 6.83 -6.83 1.42
C GLY A 464 6.38 -5.74 2.40
N ILE A 465 6.44 -4.47 1.98
CA ILE A 465 6.13 -3.32 2.86
C ILE A 465 4.68 -3.36 3.34
N ASP A 466 3.74 -3.77 2.48
CA ASP A 466 2.33 -3.87 2.88
C ASP A 466 2.13 -4.92 3.97
N ARG A 467 2.78 -6.09 3.87
CA ARG A 467 2.76 -7.14 4.91
C ARG A 467 3.39 -6.66 6.22
N LEU A 468 4.52 -5.94 6.15
CA LEU A 468 5.16 -5.33 7.32
C LEU A 468 4.24 -4.32 8.01
N VAL A 469 3.54 -3.49 7.23
CA VAL A 469 2.55 -2.55 7.78
C VAL A 469 1.39 -3.29 8.41
N MET A 470 0.85 -4.34 7.77
CA MET A 470 -0.21 -5.18 8.35
C MET A 470 0.22 -5.73 9.71
N LEU A 471 1.42 -6.28 9.82
CA LEU A 471 1.97 -6.83 11.05
C LEU A 471 2.06 -5.77 12.18
N LEU A 472 2.65 -4.60 11.89
CA LEU A 472 2.89 -3.55 12.87
C LEU A 472 1.65 -2.70 13.21
N THR A 473 0.56 -2.83 12.46
CA THR A 473 -0.71 -2.11 12.69
C THR A 473 -1.86 -3.02 13.11
N ASP A 474 -1.60 -4.32 13.28
CA ASP A 474 -2.63 -5.33 13.58
C ASP A 474 -3.77 -5.32 12.55
N SER A 475 -3.43 -5.24 11.27
CA SER A 475 -4.40 -5.16 10.16
C SER A 475 -4.59 -6.52 9.51
N ALA A 476 -5.84 -7.00 9.42
CA ALA A 476 -6.14 -8.38 9.01
C ALA A 476 -5.98 -8.62 7.49
N ALA A 477 -6.11 -7.57 6.67
CA ALA A 477 -6.05 -7.70 5.22
C ALA A 477 -5.21 -6.58 4.59
N ILE A 478 -4.58 -6.89 3.44
CA ILE A 478 -3.79 -5.91 2.68
C ILE A 478 -4.61 -4.69 2.29
N ARG A 479 -5.93 -4.85 2.06
CA ARG A 479 -6.86 -3.75 1.77
C ARG A 479 -7.03 -2.78 2.93
N ASP A 480 -6.77 -3.19 4.16
CA ASP A 480 -6.83 -2.32 5.34
C ASP A 480 -5.67 -1.32 5.35
N VAL A 481 -4.53 -1.69 4.79
CA VAL A 481 -3.31 -0.87 4.75
C VAL A 481 -3.08 -0.18 3.40
N LEU A 482 -3.95 -0.38 2.42
CA LEU A 482 -3.99 0.34 1.15
C LEU A 482 -5.10 1.40 1.16
N LEU A 483 -4.77 2.65 0.82
CA LEU A 483 -5.76 3.74 0.76
C LEU A 483 -6.87 3.42 -0.25
N PHE A 484 -6.48 3.01 -1.44
CA PHE A 484 -7.39 2.64 -2.52
C PHE A 484 -6.99 1.28 -3.10
N PRO A 485 -7.45 0.17 -2.46
CA PRO A 485 -7.15 -1.18 -2.94
C PRO A 485 -7.90 -1.48 -4.25
N THR A 486 -7.36 -2.39 -5.03
CA THR A 486 -8.05 -2.90 -6.22
C THR A 486 -9.31 -3.66 -5.80
N MET A 487 -10.45 -3.28 -6.37
CA MET A 487 -11.76 -3.87 -6.09
C MET A 487 -12.40 -4.39 -7.38
N LYS A 488 -13.09 -5.52 -7.29
CA LYS A 488 -13.90 -6.01 -8.43
C LYS A 488 -14.93 -4.95 -8.82
N SER A 489 -15.16 -4.78 -10.12
CA SER A 489 -16.23 -3.91 -10.63
C SER A 489 -17.60 -4.40 -10.14
N LEU A 490 -18.47 -3.49 -9.70
CA LEU A 490 -19.84 -3.83 -9.29
C LEU A 490 -20.68 -4.40 -10.44
N ASP A 491 -20.28 -4.15 -11.69
CA ASP A 491 -20.95 -4.65 -12.91
C ASP A 491 -20.30 -5.94 -13.46
N SER A 492 -19.27 -6.48 -12.83
CA SER A 492 -18.57 -7.70 -13.30
C SER A 492 -19.50 -8.91 -13.36
N ASP A 493 -20.46 -9.00 -12.43
CA ASP A 493 -21.44 -10.10 -12.40
C ASP A 493 -22.48 -10.03 -13.55
N LYS A 494 -22.65 -8.84 -14.16
CA LYS A 494 -23.53 -8.68 -15.34
C LYS A 494 -22.81 -8.98 -16.66
N LYS A 495 -21.47 -8.92 -16.71
CA LYS A 495 -20.69 -9.22 -17.91
C LYS A 495 -20.40 -10.71 -18.11
N ALA A 496 -20.44 -11.51 -17.05
CA ALA A 496 -20.17 -12.96 -17.10
C ALA A 496 -21.24 -13.77 -17.88
N THR A 497 -22.33 -13.15 -18.31
CA THR A 497 -23.43 -13.83 -19.03
C THR A 497 -23.53 -13.46 -20.51
N LYS A 498 -22.59 -12.70 -21.08
CA LYS A 498 -22.57 -12.44 -22.54
C LYS A 498 -21.34 -13.11 -23.17
N PRO A 499 -21.50 -13.90 -24.24
CA PRO A 499 -20.39 -14.33 -25.07
C PRO A 499 -19.68 -13.09 -25.62
N VAL A 500 -18.36 -13.10 -25.65
CA VAL A 500 -17.57 -12.08 -26.34
C VAL A 500 -17.91 -12.18 -27.82
N GLU A 501 -18.78 -11.31 -28.31
CA GLU A 501 -18.87 -11.04 -29.75
C GLU A 501 -17.57 -10.33 -30.15
N GLU A 502 -16.84 -10.92 -31.09
CA GLU A 502 -15.68 -10.26 -31.71
C GLU A 502 -16.12 -8.87 -32.18
N ALA A 503 -15.40 -7.86 -31.70
CA ALA A 503 -15.63 -6.50 -32.15
C ALA A 503 -15.43 -6.42 -33.68
N PRO A 504 -16.35 -5.82 -34.43
CA PRO A 504 -16.15 -5.61 -35.85
C PRO A 504 -14.94 -4.72 -36.06
N LYS A 505 -14.05 -5.14 -36.94
CA LYS A 505 -12.91 -4.31 -37.42
C LYS A 505 -13.51 -3.04 -38.02
N ALA A 506 -13.37 -1.93 -37.31
CA ALA A 506 -13.77 -0.62 -37.79
C ALA A 506 -12.70 -0.06 -38.72
N GLU A 507 -12.84 -0.30 -40.02
CA GLU A 507 -12.33 0.62 -41.02
C GLU A 507 -13.48 1.56 -41.41
N GLU A 508 -13.63 2.65 -40.70
CA GLU A 508 -14.30 3.83 -41.22
C GLU A 508 -13.38 5.04 -40.98
N LYS A 509 -12.71 5.45 -42.08
CA LYS A 509 -12.07 6.74 -42.17
C LYS A 509 -13.16 7.81 -42.11
N VAL A 510 -13.24 8.49 -40.98
CA VAL A 510 -14.10 9.68 -40.86
C VAL A 510 -13.51 10.77 -41.74
N ASP A 511 -14.29 11.17 -42.77
CA ASP A 511 -13.94 12.29 -43.65
C ASP A 511 -14.16 13.63 -42.92
N PHE A 512 -13.09 14.30 -42.56
CA PHE A 512 -13.12 15.61 -41.90
C PHE A 512 -13.11 16.80 -42.89
N SER A 513 -13.27 16.56 -44.21
CA SER A 513 -13.16 17.61 -45.22
C SER A 513 -14.25 18.70 -45.13
N ASN A 514 -15.31 18.48 -44.35
CA ASN A 514 -16.43 19.40 -44.18
C ASN A 514 -16.53 20.02 -42.77
N VAL A 515 -15.56 19.82 -41.87
CA VAL A 515 -15.59 20.42 -40.56
C VAL A 515 -14.91 21.80 -40.61
N LYS A 516 -15.70 22.88 -40.57
CA LYS A 516 -15.19 24.23 -40.36
C LYS A 516 -14.80 24.37 -38.89
N ILE A 517 -13.50 24.39 -38.64
CA ILE A 517 -12.95 24.74 -37.33
C ILE A 517 -12.77 26.26 -37.32
N GLU A 518 -13.59 26.99 -36.56
CA GLU A 518 -13.31 28.37 -36.23
C GLU A 518 -12.27 28.41 -35.10
N PRO A 519 -11.17 29.17 -35.24
CA PRO A 519 -10.17 29.30 -34.19
C PRO A 519 -10.77 30.00 -32.96
N ILE A 520 -10.66 29.35 -31.79
CA ILE A 520 -11.16 29.86 -30.50
C ILE A 520 -10.34 31.07 -30.00
N PHE A 521 -9.13 31.28 -30.54
CA PHE A 521 -8.28 32.44 -30.21
C PHE A 521 -8.02 33.28 -31.44
N LYS A 522 -8.48 34.52 -31.40
CA LYS A 522 -8.28 35.53 -32.48
C LYS A 522 -6.94 36.25 -32.43
N GLU A 523 -6.09 36.01 -31.46
CA GLU A 523 -4.77 36.64 -31.35
C GLU A 523 -3.71 35.57 -31.07
N MET A 524 -2.80 35.40 -32.02
CA MET A 524 -1.57 34.62 -31.79
C MET A 524 -0.65 35.46 -30.91
N VAL A 525 -0.34 35.02 -29.71
CA VAL A 525 0.74 35.57 -28.90
C VAL A 525 2.06 35.05 -29.51
N ASP A 526 2.89 36.02 -29.94
CA ASP A 526 4.19 35.75 -30.53
C ASP A 526 5.13 35.11 -29.49
N PHE A 527 5.54 33.86 -29.74
CA PHE A 527 6.38 33.08 -28.85
C PHE A 527 7.82 33.61 -28.71
N GLU A 528 8.25 34.59 -29.51
CA GLU A 528 9.60 35.18 -29.40
C GLU A 528 9.76 36.14 -28.22
N THR A 529 8.68 36.56 -27.57
CA THR A 529 8.73 37.53 -26.47
C THR A 529 8.91 36.88 -25.09
N PHE A 530 8.85 35.53 -24.96
CA PHE A 530 9.01 34.82 -23.70
C PHE A 530 10.39 34.21 -23.43
N ALA A 531 11.35 34.39 -24.32
CA ALA A 531 12.72 33.86 -24.22
C ALA A 531 13.79 34.94 -23.95
N LYS A 532 13.44 36.02 -23.22
CA LYS A 532 14.43 36.97 -22.70
C LYS A 532 14.28 37.18 -21.21
#